data_863499ea57c8e6b94b5ac11b4170e659
#
_entry.id   863499ea57c8e6b94b5ac11b4170e659
#
_cell.length_a   1.000
_cell.length_b   1.000
_cell.length_c   1.000
_cell.angle_alpha   90.00
_cell.angle_beta   90.00
_cell.angle_gamma   90.00
#
_symmetry.space_group_name_H-M   'P 1'
#
loop_
_entity.id
_entity.type
_entity.pdbx_description
1 polymer ?
#
loop_
_entity_poly.entity_id
_entity_poly.type
_entity_poly.pdbx_seq_one_letter_code
_entity_poly.pdbx_strand_id
1 'polypeptide(L)'
;MTAIFKRELKSYFHGMMGYVLTAFLLATSGLYFLALDLGYGMTDFSYYTLYRTIFILLLYIPVLTMRSLAEERRSRTDQLLLTSPVSVWGIVLGKFFAMAVIFAIPCLVDAVMILILWGLGSTTTALAANFAGLLCYFLLGCAAIAIGEFLSGLTENQIIAAVMGVAVLLLAYMMPSLRTMFNTGSAVALAVFTGLAGAASVLVGLRTRSFTLGCLLFAALCMGLSGLFLLKSAWLTSAFSTVLSALCLFTPFEEFVNNSFSLPTLVYYLSVTGLFLFFTAQSIEKRRWN
;
A
#
# COMPACT_ATOMS: atom_id res chain seq x y z
N MET A 1 21.05 0.01 -11.16
CA MET A 1 19.94 0.75 -10.59
C MET A 1 19.61 2.02 -11.36
N THR A 2 20.51 3.01 -11.47
CA THR A 2 20.28 4.29 -12.15
C THR A 2 19.85 4.20 -13.61
N ALA A 3 20.40 3.25 -14.38
CA ALA A 3 20.02 3.02 -15.79
C ALA A 3 18.57 2.55 -15.94
N ILE A 4 18.14 1.61 -15.07
CA ILE A 4 16.76 1.10 -15.05
C ILE A 4 15.80 2.21 -14.66
N PHE A 5 16.10 2.95 -13.58
CA PHE A 5 15.32 4.11 -13.15
C PHE A 5 15.10 5.12 -14.29
N LYS A 6 16.18 5.54 -14.98
CA LYS A 6 16.07 6.48 -16.11
C LYS A 6 15.26 5.92 -17.27
N ARG A 7 15.43 4.63 -17.58
CA ARG A 7 14.66 3.94 -18.64
C ARG A 7 13.16 3.94 -18.30
N GLU A 8 12.81 3.53 -17.08
CA GLU A 8 11.42 3.49 -16.64
C GLU A 8 10.78 4.87 -16.62
N LEU A 9 11.44 5.85 -16.00
CA LEU A 9 10.94 7.23 -15.95
C LEU A 9 10.72 7.79 -17.37
N LYS A 10 11.66 7.55 -18.27
CA LYS A 10 11.54 7.96 -19.67
C LYS A 10 10.36 7.24 -20.36
N SER A 11 10.13 5.95 -20.08
CA SER A 11 9.03 5.17 -20.64
C SER A 11 7.66 5.73 -20.25
N TYR A 12 7.46 6.13 -18.98
CA TYR A 12 6.21 6.73 -18.52
C TYR A 12 5.92 8.07 -19.20
N PHE A 13 6.93 8.91 -19.40
CA PHE A 13 6.75 10.22 -20.04
C PHE A 13 6.69 10.15 -21.57
N HIS A 14 7.38 9.21 -22.23
CA HIS A 14 7.23 9.01 -23.69
C HIS A 14 5.88 8.39 -24.05
N GLY A 15 5.32 7.56 -23.19
CA GLY A 15 4.04 6.87 -23.40
C GLY A 15 2.81 7.68 -23.02
N MET A 16 2.88 8.99 -22.83
CA MET A 16 1.79 9.86 -22.33
C MET A 16 1.18 9.49 -20.98
N MET A 17 1.39 8.27 -20.51
CA MET A 17 0.73 7.74 -19.31
C MET A 17 1.14 8.51 -18.04
N GLY A 18 2.41 8.89 -17.92
CA GLY A 18 2.90 9.72 -16.83
C GLY A 18 2.21 11.08 -16.77
N TYR A 19 2.03 11.74 -17.92
CA TYR A 19 1.34 13.04 -17.99
C TYR A 19 -0.14 12.93 -17.63
N VAL A 20 -0.83 11.91 -18.15
CA VAL A 20 -2.27 11.71 -17.88
C VAL A 20 -2.49 11.43 -16.39
N LEU A 21 -1.67 10.56 -15.78
CA LEU A 21 -1.77 10.24 -14.36
C LEU A 21 -1.47 11.45 -13.48
N THR A 22 -0.39 12.18 -13.74
CA THR A 22 -0.06 13.39 -12.97
C THR A 22 -1.14 14.46 -13.13
N ALA A 23 -1.65 14.69 -14.35
CA ALA A 23 -2.71 15.65 -14.60
C ALA A 23 -4.03 15.25 -13.90
N PHE A 24 -4.37 13.97 -13.87
CA PHE A 24 -5.56 13.46 -13.20
C PHE A 24 -5.50 13.70 -11.68
N LEU A 25 -4.38 13.39 -11.03
CA LEU A 25 -4.23 13.62 -9.60
C LEU A 25 -4.23 15.11 -9.27
N LEU A 26 -3.53 15.94 -10.06
CA LEU A 26 -3.52 17.40 -9.92
C LEU A 26 -4.89 18.04 -10.15
N ALA A 27 -5.65 17.57 -11.14
CA ALA A 27 -6.99 18.07 -11.38
C ALA A 27 -7.92 17.79 -10.19
N THR A 28 -7.80 16.61 -9.58
CA THR A 28 -8.63 16.22 -8.45
C THR A 28 -8.24 16.93 -7.16
N SER A 29 -6.93 17.01 -6.83
CA SER A 29 -6.47 17.79 -5.67
C SER A 29 -6.77 19.28 -5.84
N GLY A 30 -6.56 19.84 -7.07
CA GLY A 30 -6.89 21.22 -7.38
C GLY A 30 -8.37 21.55 -7.27
N LEU A 31 -9.27 20.64 -7.67
CA LEU A 31 -10.72 20.80 -7.49
C LEU A 31 -11.12 20.87 -6.01
N TYR A 32 -10.58 19.98 -5.17
CA TYR A 32 -10.83 20.03 -3.74
C TYR A 32 -10.26 21.29 -3.09
N PHE A 33 -9.06 21.68 -3.48
CA PHE A 33 -8.42 22.91 -3.03
C PHE A 33 -9.25 24.15 -3.37
N LEU A 34 -9.70 24.29 -4.62
CA LEU A 34 -10.52 25.43 -5.05
C LEU A 34 -11.90 25.43 -4.36
N ALA A 35 -12.54 24.27 -4.25
CA ALA A 35 -13.89 24.18 -3.70
C ALA A 35 -13.92 24.31 -2.19
N LEU A 36 -13.02 23.64 -1.47
CA LEU A 36 -13.08 23.52 0.00
C LEU A 36 -12.15 24.52 0.70
N ASP A 37 -10.87 24.54 0.33
CA ASP A 37 -9.91 25.41 1.02
C ASP A 37 -10.12 26.88 0.64
N LEU A 38 -10.22 27.21 -0.65
CA LEU A 38 -10.44 28.59 -1.09
C LEU A 38 -11.92 28.99 -1.05
N GLY A 39 -12.84 28.12 -1.50
CA GLY A 39 -14.25 28.46 -1.62
C GLY A 39 -14.95 28.61 -0.27
N TYR A 40 -14.66 27.75 0.70
CA TYR A 40 -15.21 27.81 2.06
C TYR A 40 -14.27 28.40 3.09
N GLY A 41 -13.05 28.82 2.68
CA GLY A 41 -12.06 29.41 3.59
C GLY A 41 -11.52 28.45 4.63
N MET A 42 -11.46 27.15 4.30
CA MET A 42 -10.92 26.14 5.19
C MET A 42 -9.40 26.18 5.18
N THR A 43 -8.77 26.00 6.34
CA THR A 43 -7.32 26.20 6.52
C THR A 43 -6.52 24.89 6.65
N ASP A 44 -7.20 23.77 6.80
CA ASP A 44 -6.63 22.44 7.00
C ASP A 44 -6.56 21.67 5.67
N PHE A 45 -5.50 21.93 4.88
CA PHE A 45 -5.26 21.28 3.59
C PHE A 45 -5.20 19.75 3.70
N SER A 46 -4.63 19.25 4.78
CA SER A 46 -4.53 17.79 5.01
C SER A 46 -5.91 17.13 5.14
N TYR A 47 -6.86 17.78 5.81
CA TYR A 47 -8.20 17.26 6.01
C TYR A 47 -9.10 17.44 4.78
N TYR A 48 -9.11 18.63 4.21
CA TYR A 48 -10.07 18.98 3.15
C TYR A 48 -9.61 18.53 1.77
N THR A 49 -8.32 18.60 1.47
CA THR A 49 -7.79 18.18 0.17
C THR A 49 -7.16 16.80 0.20
N LEU A 50 -6.12 16.54 1.01
CA LEU A 50 -5.39 15.27 0.95
C LEU A 50 -6.24 14.06 1.38
N TYR A 51 -6.99 14.17 2.48
CA TYR A 51 -7.84 13.07 2.95
C TYR A 51 -8.93 12.69 1.94
N ARG A 52 -9.50 13.67 1.24
CA ARG A 52 -10.51 13.43 0.19
C ARG A 52 -9.92 12.76 -1.06
N THR A 53 -8.67 13.08 -1.39
CA THR A 53 -7.98 12.45 -2.53
C THR A 53 -7.53 11.02 -2.27
N ILE A 54 -7.54 10.52 -1.02
CA ILE A 54 -7.21 9.11 -0.71
C ILE A 54 -8.05 8.12 -1.53
N PHE A 55 -9.36 8.37 -1.67
CA PHE A 55 -10.22 7.50 -2.46
C PHE A 55 -9.78 7.41 -3.93
N ILE A 56 -9.21 8.49 -4.44
CA ILE A 56 -8.69 8.55 -5.80
C ILE A 56 -7.38 7.76 -5.93
N LEU A 57 -6.56 7.72 -4.88
CA LEU A 57 -5.35 6.89 -4.84
C LEU A 57 -5.66 5.40 -5.06
N LEU A 58 -6.84 4.92 -4.65
CA LEU A 58 -7.26 3.53 -4.85
C LEU A 58 -7.31 3.13 -6.34
N LEU A 59 -7.60 4.09 -7.21
CA LEU A 59 -7.60 3.89 -8.68
C LEU A 59 -6.27 4.31 -9.31
N TYR A 60 -5.70 5.43 -8.84
CA TYR A 60 -4.48 6.01 -9.37
C TYR A 60 -3.28 5.05 -9.27
N ILE A 61 -3.05 4.51 -8.07
CA ILE A 61 -1.86 3.68 -7.81
C ILE A 61 -1.89 2.35 -8.57
N PRO A 62 -2.98 1.58 -8.61
CA PRO A 62 -3.04 0.38 -9.44
C PRO A 62 -2.81 0.63 -10.92
N VAL A 63 -3.34 1.73 -11.47
CA VAL A 63 -3.10 2.12 -12.85
C VAL A 63 -1.64 2.51 -13.10
N LEU A 64 -1.01 3.20 -12.13
CA LEU A 64 0.42 3.53 -12.19
C LEU A 64 1.30 2.27 -12.17
N THR A 65 0.97 1.30 -11.30
CA THR A 65 1.81 0.13 -11.05
C THR A 65 1.54 -1.06 -11.97
N MET A 66 0.38 -1.12 -12.64
CA MET A 66 -0.03 -2.27 -13.47
C MET A 66 0.97 -2.64 -14.56
N ARG A 67 1.71 -1.66 -15.11
CA ARG A 67 2.67 -1.86 -16.20
C ARG A 67 4.05 -2.27 -15.71
N SER A 68 4.38 -2.03 -14.45
CA SER A 68 5.74 -2.11 -13.93
C SER A 68 6.42 -3.46 -14.22
N LEU A 69 5.82 -4.57 -13.84
CA LEU A 69 6.36 -5.91 -14.03
C LEU A 69 5.52 -6.78 -14.99
N ALA A 70 4.19 -6.57 -15.03
CA ALA A 70 3.30 -7.37 -15.87
C ALA A 70 3.54 -7.17 -17.38
N GLU A 71 3.93 -5.96 -17.81
CA GLU A 71 4.25 -5.69 -19.22
C GLU A 71 5.52 -6.39 -19.66
N GLU A 72 6.58 -6.38 -18.84
CA GLU A 72 7.85 -7.08 -19.13
C GLU A 72 7.65 -8.59 -19.22
N ARG A 73 6.76 -9.14 -18.38
CA ARG A 73 6.40 -10.57 -18.45
C ARG A 73 5.63 -10.91 -19.70
N ARG A 74 4.62 -10.10 -20.06
CA ARG A 74 3.84 -10.31 -21.28
C ARG A 74 4.69 -10.26 -22.52
N SER A 75 5.67 -9.35 -22.57
CA SER A 75 6.59 -9.21 -23.71
C SER A 75 7.80 -10.14 -23.63
N ARG A 76 7.94 -10.98 -22.57
CA ARG A 76 9.07 -11.85 -22.29
C ARG A 76 10.43 -11.13 -22.20
N THR A 77 10.40 -9.81 -22.00
CA THR A 77 11.63 -9.01 -21.83
C THR A 77 12.22 -9.14 -20.42
N ASP A 78 11.47 -9.72 -19.48
CA ASP A 78 11.94 -10.09 -18.15
C ASP A 78 13.12 -11.06 -18.22
N GLN A 79 13.16 -12.00 -19.20
CA GLN A 79 14.29 -12.93 -19.40
C GLN A 79 15.60 -12.20 -19.73
N LEU A 80 15.54 -11.14 -20.55
CA LEU A 80 16.71 -10.31 -20.84
C LEU A 80 17.20 -9.54 -19.61
N LEU A 81 16.29 -9.12 -18.74
CA LEU A 81 16.60 -8.45 -17.48
C LEU A 81 17.22 -9.40 -16.46
N LEU A 82 16.72 -10.64 -16.39
CA LEU A 82 17.22 -11.68 -15.47
C LEU A 82 18.59 -12.25 -15.87
N THR A 83 18.90 -12.25 -17.17
CA THR A 83 20.22 -12.66 -17.68
C THR A 83 21.26 -11.54 -17.65
N SER A 84 20.85 -10.30 -17.45
CA SER A 84 21.75 -9.16 -17.32
C SER A 84 22.53 -9.20 -15.98
N PRO A 85 23.75 -8.63 -15.91
CA PRO A 85 24.54 -8.59 -14.68
C PRO A 85 24.04 -7.56 -13.66
N VAL A 86 22.72 -7.40 -13.55
CA VAL A 86 22.08 -6.48 -12.62
C VAL A 86 21.49 -7.27 -11.45
N SER A 87 21.64 -6.74 -10.23
CA SER A 87 21.02 -7.34 -9.05
C SER A 87 19.49 -7.20 -9.10
N VAL A 88 18.77 -8.20 -8.60
CA VAL A 88 17.29 -8.18 -8.52
C VAL A 88 16.81 -6.96 -7.74
N TRP A 89 17.47 -6.64 -6.65
CA TRP A 89 17.22 -5.42 -5.88
C TRP A 89 17.37 -4.13 -6.69
N GLY A 90 18.37 -4.09 -7.59
CA GLY A 90 18.57 -2.95 -8.49
C GLY A 90 17.42 -2.77 -9.49
N ILE A 91 16.76 -3.86 -9.90
CA ILE A 91 15.59 -3.84 -10.79
C ILE A 91 14.38 -3.32 -10.02
N VAL A 92 14.04 -3.93 -8.89
CA VAL A 92 12.87 -3.58 -8.08
C VAL A 92 12.96 -2.12 -7.61
N LEU A 93 14.05 -1.73 -6.96
CA LEU A 93 14.23 -0.36 -6.49
C LEU A 93 14.25 0.67 -7.64
N GLY A 94 14.81 0.31 -8.80
CA GLY A 94 14.81 1.20 -9.97
C GLY A 94 13.39 1.49 -10.48
N LYS A 95 12.52 0.49 -10.52
CA LYS A 95 11.11 0.63 -10.92
C LYS A 95 10.30 1.36 -9.85
N PHE A 96 10.45 0.96 -8.59
CA PHE A 96 9.80 1.62 -7.47
C PHE A 96 10.07 3.13 -7.43
N PHE A 97 11.35 3.54 -7.48
CA PHE A 97 11.70 4.95 -7.46
C PHE A 97 11.19 5.71 -8.68
N ALA A 98 11.11 5.08 -9.86
CA ALA A 98 10.53 5.73 -11.03
C ALA A 98 9.05 6.07 -10.81
N MET A 99 8.27 5.14 -10.27
CA MET A 99 6.86 5.36 -9.92
C MET A 99 6.70 6.35 -8.75
N ALA A 100 7.54 6.28 -7.74
CA ALA A 100 7.54 7.22 -6.62
C ALA A 100 7.84 8.66 -7.08
N VAL A 101 8.73 8.87 -8.05
CA VAL A 101 8.98 10.20 -8.64
C VAL A 101 7.77 10.72 -9.40
N ILE A 102 7.07 9.88 -10.17
CA ILE A 102 5.84 10.28 -10.87
C ILE A 102 4.77 10.73 -9.86
N PHE A 103 4.64 10.02 -8.75
CA PHE A 103 3.73 10.39 -7.65
C PHE A 103 4.21 11.62 -6.87
N ALA A 104 5.52 11.84 -6.77
CA ALA A 104 6.07 13.02 -6.10
C ALA A 104 5.75 14.33 -6.85
N ILE A 105 5.58 14.31 -8.17
CA ILE A 105 5.29 15.52 -8.96
C ILE A 105 3.99 16.19 -8.49
N PRO A 106 2.82 15.51 -8.44
CA PRO A 106 1.63 16.14 -7.88
C PRO A 106 1.78 16.53 -6.41
N CYS A 107 2.46 15.74 -5.58
CA CYS A 107 2.72 16.13 -4.19
C CYS A 107 3.55 17.42 -4.06
N LEU A 108 4.48 17.68 -4.97
CA LEU A 108 5.22 18.94 -5.01
C LEU A 108 4.32 20.13 -5.37
N VAL A 109 3.35 19.94 -6.26
CA VAL A 109 2.36 20.99 -6.56
C VAL A 109 1.42 21.19 -5.38
N ASP A 110 1.00 20.14 -4.70
CA ASP A 110 0.22 20.24 -3.46
C ASP A 110 0.99 21.00 -2.37
N ALA A 111 2.32 20.86 -2.29
CA ALA A 111 3.16 21.68 -1.41
C ALA A 111 3.08 23.18 -1.75
N VAL A 112 3.02 23.53 -3.04
CA VAL A 112 2.83 24.92 -3.47
C VAL A 112 1.44 25.42 -3.10
N MET A 113 0.40 24.59 -3.22
CA MET A 113 -0.96 24.95 -2.79
C MET A 113 -1.03 25.25 -1.28
N ILE A 114 -0.31 24.49 -0.44
CA ILE A 114 -0.18 24.76 1.00
C ILE A 114 0.47 26.14 1.24
N LEU A 115 1.51 26.48 0.48
CA LEU A 115 2.17 27.80 0.58
C LEU A 115 1.25 28.96 0.13
N ILE A 116 0.44 28.75 -0.91
CA ILE A 116 -0.56 29.74 -1.35
C ILE A 116 -1.59 29.96 -0.24
N LEU A 117 -2.10 28.90 0.39
CA LEU A 117 -3.06 28.99 1.47
C LEU A 117 -2.50 29.76 2.68
N TRP A 118 -1.24 29.54 3.00
CA TRP A 118 -0.52 30.29 4.03
C TRP A 118 -0.36 31.77 3.67
N GLY A 119 0.00 32.07 2.41
CA GLY A 119 0.20 33.44 1.91
C GLY A 119 -1.08 34.28 1.85
N LEU A 120 -2.26 33.66 1.74
CA LEU A 120 -3.55 34.32 1.73
C LEU A 120 -4.01 34.82 3.14
N GLY A 121 -3.15 34.68 4.15
CA GLY A 121 -3.31 35.34 5.44
C GLY A 121 -4.21 34.62 6.44
N SER A 122 -4.41 33.31 6.27
CA SER A 122 -5.05 32.52 7.33
C SER A 122 -4.09 32.37 8.50
N THR A 123 -4.25 33.18 9.54
CA THR A 123 -3.44 33.17 10.78
C THR A 123 -3.55 31.85 11.56
N THR A 124 -4.47 30.97 11.17
CA THR A 124 -4.76 29.69 11.80
C THR A 124 -4.20 28.47 11.08
N THR A 125 -3.61 28.64 9.88
CA THR A 125 -2.99 27.49 9.17
C THR A 125 -1.75 27.02 9.91
N ALA A 126 -1.84 25.83 10.48
CA ALA A 126 -0.68 25.11 11.00
C ALA A 126 0.18 24.61 9.81
N LEU A 127 1.04 25.51 9.27
CA LEU A 127 1.91 25.19 8.13
C LEU A 127 2.65 23.86 8.33
N ALA A 128 3.22 23.68 9.53
CA ALA A 128 3.94 22.45 9.90
C ALA A 128 3.05 21.21 9.85
N ALA A 129 1.78 21.32 10.29
CA ALA A 129 0.85 20.18 10.26
C ALA A 129 0.45 19.81 8.84
N ASN A 130 0.20 20.78 7.96
CA ASN A 130 -0.12 20.54 6.55
C ASN A 130 1.07 19.90 5.79
N PHE A 131 2.30 20.35 6.05
CA PHE A 131 3.49 19.71 5.47
C PHE A 131 3.75 18.30 6.05
N ALA A 132 3.49 18.08 7.34
CA ALA A 132 3.56 16.76 7.95
C ALA A 132 2.52 15.81 7.34
N GLY A 133 1.29 16.29 7.12
CA GLY A 133 0.25 15.56 6.41
C GLY A 133 0.63 15.20 4.98
N LEU A 134 1.21 16.15 4.23
CA LEU A 134 1.69 15.90 2.87
C LEU A 134 2.82 14.86 2.83
N LEU A 135 3.77 14.92 3.76
CA LEU A 135 4.83 13.92 3.89
C LEU A 135 4.25 12.52 4.20
N CYS A 136 3.30 12.46 5.12
CA CYS A 136 2.60 11.22 5.44
C CYS A 136 1.81 10.67 4.24
N TYR A 137 1.13 11.54 3.48
CA TYR A 137 0.43 11.20 2.24
C TYR A 137 1.37 10.63 1.17
N PHE A 138 2.56 11.23 1.02
CA PHE A 138 3.59 10.71 0.12
C PHE A 138 4.08 9.31 0.56
N LEU A 139 4.31 9.09 1.84
CA LEU A 139 4.73 7.78 2.35
C LEU A 139 3.62 6.71 2.22
N LEU A 140 2.36 7.09 2.46
CA LEU A 140 1.20 6.24 2.18
C LEU A 140 1.18 5.83 0.70
N GLY A 141 1.37 6.78 -0.22
CA GLY A 141 1.46 6.52 -1.64
C GLY A 141 2.62 5.58 -2.00
N CYS A 142 3.79 5.77 -1.40
CA CYS A 142 4.93 4.86 -1.57
C CYS A 142 4.62 3.44 -1.10
N ALA A 143 3.97 3.27 0.06
CA ALA A 143 3.56 1.96 0.56
C ALA A 143 2.55 1.29 -0.40
N ALA A 144 1.57 2.03 -0.88
CA ALA A 144 0.60 1.52 -1.85
C ALA A 144 1.22 1.19 -3.22
N ILE A 145 2.21 1.98 -3.70
CA ILE A 145 3.02 1.68 -4.90
C ILE A 145 3.78 0.37 -4.73
N ALA A 146 4.41 0.14 -3.58
CA ALA A 146 5.13 -1.12 -3.32
C ALA A 146 4.20 -2.34 -3.34
N ILE A 147 2.98 -2.21 -2.77
CA ILE A 147 1.93 -3.25 -2.85
C ILE A 147 1.54 -3.49 -4.30
N GLY A 148 1.28 -2.43 -5.07
CA GLY A 148 0.90 -2.53 -6.48
C GLY A 148 2.00 -3.14 -7.34
N GLU A 149 3.27 -2.81 -7.11
CA GLU A 149 4.42 -3.40 -7.79
C GLU A 149 4.53 -4.90 -7.50
N PHE A 150 4.33 -5.33 -6.26
CA PHE A 150 4.29 -6.74 -5.89
C PHE A 150 3.17 -7.48 -6.65
N LEU A 151 1.96 -6.93 -6.67
CA LEU A 151 0.82 -7.54 -7.37
C LEU A 151 1.04 -7.60 -8.90
N SER A 152 1.60 -6.54 -9.49
CA SER A 152 2.03 -6.53 -10.89
C SER A 152 3.06 -7.63 -11.18
N GLY A 153 3.91 -7.93 -10.20
CA GLY A 153 4.87 -9.02 -10.24
C GLY A 153 4.25 -10.42 -10.22
N LEU A 154 3.01 -10.64 -9.82
CA LEU A 154 2.37 -11.96 -9.74
C LEU A 154 1.68 -12.38 -11.05
N THR A 155 1.36 -11.45 -11.94
CA THR A 155 0.57 -11.69 -13.15
C THR A 155 1.28 -11.19 -14.41
N GLU A 156 0.95 -11.76 -15.57
CA GLU A 156 1.41 -11.32 -16.89
C GLU A 156 0.41 -10.37 -17.57
N ASN A 157 -0.80 -10.24 -17.02
CA ASN A 157 -1.83 -9.40 -17.58
C ASN A 157 -1.95 -8.09 -16.79
N GLN A 158 -1.74 -6.96 -17.47
CA GLN A 158 -1.81 -5.61 -16.88
C GLN A 158 -3.19 -5.32 -16.29
N ILE A 159 -4.28 -5.76 -16.94
CA ILE A 159 -5.65 -5.53 -16.46
C ILE A 159 -5.90 -6.30 -15.18
N ILE A 160 -5.45 -7.56 -15.10
CA ILE A 160 -5.56 -8.37 -13.89
C ILE A 160 -4.73 -7.75 -12.77
N ALA A 161 -3.53 -7.25 -13.06
CA ALA A 161 -2.70 -6.53 -12.09
C ALA A 161 -3.42 -5.31 -11.52
N ALA A 162 -4.04 -4.49 -12.39
CA ALA A 162 -4.80 -3.31 -11.98
C ALA A 162 -6.00 -3.69 -11.10
N VAL A 163 -6.81 -4.67 -11.53
CA VAL A 163 -7.99 -5.13 -10.78
C VAL A 163 -7.61 -5.69 -9.41
N MET A 164 -6.54 -6.52 -9.34
CA MET A 164 -6.02 -7.02 -8.07
C MET A 164 -5.52 -5.87 -7.18
N GLY A 165 -4.83 -4.89 -7.77
CA GLY A 165 -4.37 -3.70 -7.05
C GLY A 165 -5.52 -2.90 -6.44
N VAL A 166 -6.55 -2.61 -7.24
CA VAL A 166 -7.77 -1.94 -6.75
C VAL A 166 -8.44 -2.76 -5.65
N ALA A 167 -8.61 -4.07 -5.85
CA ALA A 167 -9.26 -4.93 -4.87
C ALA A 167 -8.51 -4.96 -3.53
N VAL A 168 -7.18 -5.09 -3.54
CA VAL A 168 -6.35 -5.13 -2.33
C VAL A 168 -6.36 -3.78 -1.61
N LEU A 169 -6.19 -2.66 -2.34
CA LEU A 169 -6.22 -1.33 -1.73
C LEU A 169 -7.62 -0.97 -1.24
N LEU A 170 -8.69 -1.35 -1.95
CA LEU A 170 -10.06 -1.16 -1.51
C LEU A 170 -10.36 -1.96 -0.23
N LEU A 171 -9.90 -3.21 -0.15
CA LEU A 171 -10.00 -4.01 1.07
C LEU A 171 -9.27 -3.33 2.24
N ALA A 172 -8.04 -2.84 2.01
CA ALA A 172 -7.29 -2.12 3.03
C ALA A 172 -8.01 -0.82 3.47
N TYR A 173 -8.69 -0.13 2.55
CA TYR A 173 -9.50 1.06 2.83
C TYR A 173 -10.78 0.72 3.61
N MET A 174 -11.43 -0.41 3.32
CA MET A 174 -12.64 -0.87 4.00
C MET A 174 -12.37 -1.54 5.36
N MET A 175 -11.10 -1.89 5.67
CA MET A 175 -10.72 -2.59 6.90
C MET A 175 -11.21 -1.94 8.20
N PRO A 176 -11.16 -0.59 8.39
CA PRO A 176 -11.69 0.05 9.59
C PRO A 176 -13.20 -0.21 9.78
N SER A 177 -13.98 -0.13 8.69
CA SER A 177 -15.42 -0.40 8.71
C SER A 177 -15.71 -1.87 8.99
N LEU A 178 -14.95 -2.79 8.41
CA LEU A 178 -15.04 -4.20 8.70
C LEU A 178 -14.71 -4.50 10.16
N ARG A 179 -13.69 -3.84 10.72
CA ARG A 179 -13.31 -3.98 12.13
C ARG A 179 -14.45 -3.58 13.08
N THR A 180 -15.23 -2.55 12.76
CA THR A 180 -16.38 -2.14 13.56
C THR A 180 -17.58 -3.07 13.41
N MET A 181 -17.79 -3.64 12.22
CA MET A 181 -18.86 -4.61 11.96
C MET A 181 -18.60 -5.97 12.61
N PHE A 182 -17.37 -6.46 12.53
CA PHE A 182 -16.98 -7.64 13.28
C PHE A 182 -16.87 -7.24 14.74
N ASN A 183 -17.95 -7.50 15.50
CA ASN A 183 -17.90 -7.42 16.95
C ASN A 183 -16.64 -8.18 17.38
N THR A 184 -15.63 -7.48 17.90
CA THR A 184 -14.30 -8.04 18.24
C THR A 184 -14.40 -8.98 19.44
N GLY A 185 -15.47 -9.79 19.48
CA GLY A 185 -15.67 -10.83 20.46
C GLY A 185 -14.60 -11.93 20.35
N SER A 186 -14.22 -12.48 21.47
CA SER A 186 -13.23 -13.55 21.55
C SER A 186 -13.54 -14.76 20.65
N ALA A 187 -14.83 -15.02 20.39
CA ALA A 187 -15.29 -16.10 19.50
C ALA A 187 -14.95 -15.84 18.02
N VAL A 188 -15.09 -14.59 17.55
CA VAL A 188 -14.74 -14.22 16.16
C VAL A 188 -13.23 -14.29 15.95
N ALA A 189 -12.45 -13.80 16.91
CA ALA A 189 -11.00 -13.91 16.88
C ALA A 189 -10.55 -15.38 16.79
N LEU A 190 -11.17 -16.25 17.59
CA LEU A 190 -10.90 -17.70 17.56
C LEU A 190 -11.26 -18.30 16.20
N ALA A 191 -12.42 -17.96 15.62
CA ALA A 191 -12.86 -18.47 14.32
C ALA A 191 -11.91 -18.05 13.19
N VAL A 192 -11.43 -16.82 13.19
CA VAL A 192 -10.48 -16.33 12.17
C VAL A 192 -9.11 -17.01 12.32
N PHE A 193 -8.57 -17.10 13.55
CA PHE A 193 -7.28 -17.76 13.76
C PHE A 193 -7.34 -19.27 13.48
N THR A 194 -8.47 -19.95 13.77
CA THR A 194 -8.66 -21.36 13.39
C THR A 194 -8.78 -21.54 11.88
N GLY A 195 -9.43 -20.60 11.19
CA GLY A 195 -9.47 -20.57 9.71
C GLY A 195 -8.09 -20.41 9.09
N LEU A 196 -7.28 -19.47 9.61
CA LEU A 196 -5.89 -19.26 9.16
C LEU A 196 -5.01 -20.49 9.46
N ALA A 197 -5.17 -21.10 10.64
CA ALA A 197 -4.47 -22.33 10.99
C ALA A 197 -4.86 -23.48 10.05
N GLY A 198 -6.14 -23.58 9.66
CA GLY A 198 -6.64 -24.53 8.66
C GLY A 198 -6.00 -24.31 7.30
N ALA A 199 -5.97 -23.06 6.80
CA ALA A 199 -5.34 -22.72 5.53
C ALA A 199 -3.83 -23.05 5.54
N ALA A 200 -3.12 -22.70 6.62
CA ALA A 200 -1.70 -22.99 6.77
C ALA A 200 -1.43 -24.52 6.80
N SER A 201 -2.25 -25.29 7.51
CA SER A 201 -2.12 -26.75 7.60
C SER A 201 -2.36 -27.43 6.26
N VAL A 202 -3.35 -26.96 5.48
CA VAL A 202 -3.61 -27.44 4.11
C VAL A 202 -2.41 -27.13 3.20
N LEU A 203 -1.87 -25.92 3.26
CA LEU A 203 -0.69 -25.54 2.46
C LEU A 203 0.54 -26.42 2.78
N VAL A 204 0.79 -26.69 4.06
CA VAL A 204 1.88 -27.57 4.49
C VAL A 204 1.61 -29.01 4.04
N GLY A 205 0.39 -29.53 4.19
CA GLY A 205 0.00 -30.85 3.73
C GLY A 205 0.19 -31.07 2.22
N LEU A 206 -0.19 -30.06 1.42
CA LEU A 206 0.03 -30.06 -0.05
C LEU A 206 1.51 -30.00 -0.41
N ARG A 207 2.31 -29.25 0.33
CA ARG A 207 3.74 -29.08 0.06
C ARG A 207 4.57 -30.29 0.46
N THR A 208 4.20 -30.95 1.56
CA THR A 208 4.86 -32.17 2.08
C THR A 208 4.30 -33.45 1.48
N ARG A 209 3.25 -33.36 0.65
CA ARG A 209 2.51 -34.51 0.09
C ARG A 209 2.05 -35.54 1.14
N SER A 210 1.89 -35.13 2.39
CA SER A 210 1.45 -35.95 3.49
C SER A 210 0.21 -35.35 4.17
N PHE A 211 -0.95 -35.95 3.95
CA PHE A 211 -2.21 -35.51 4.56
C PHE A 211 -2.18 -35.64 6.08
N THR A 212 -1.50 -36.64 6.59
CA THR A 212 -1.38 -36.92 8.05
C THR A 212 -0.63 -35.79 8.78
N LEU A 213 0.44 -35.26 8.20
CA LEU A 213 1.17 -34.11 8.77
C LEU A 213 0.29 -32.84 8.81
N GLY A 214 -0.48 -32.60 7.75
CA GLY A 214 -1.43 -31.48 7.73
C GLY A 214 -2.47 -31.58 8.83
N CYS A 215 -3.11 -32.74 9.01
CA CYS A 215 -4.09 -32.97 10.05
C CYS A 215 -3.52 -32.85 11.48
N LEU A 216 -2.33 -33.38 11.72
CA LEU A 216 -1.66 -33.28 13.03
C LEU A 216 -1.34 -31.82 13.37
N LEU A 217 -0.84 -31.04 12.38
CA LEU A 217 -0.52 -29.63 12.55
C LEU A 217 -1.78 -28.81 12.83
N PHE A 218 -2.88 -29.09 12.12
CA PHE A 218 -4.17 -28.46 12.38
C PHE A 218 -4.71 -28.76 13.79
N ALA A 219 -4.68 -30.01 14.19
CA ALA A 219 -5.12 -30.42 15.53
C ALA A 219 -4.28 -29.75 16.63
N ALA A 220 -2.96 -29.71 16.48
CA ALA A 220 -2.07 -29.05 17.44
C ALA A 220 -2.33 -27.53 17.54
N LEU A 221 -2.52 -26.85 16.39
CA LEU A 221 -2.85 -25.42 16.36
C LEU A 221 -4.23 -25.14 16.98
N CYS A 222 -5.23 -25.96 16.68
CA CYS A 222 -6.57 -25.83 17.28
C CYS A 222 -6.55 -26.05 18.80
N MET A 223 -5.80 -27.04 19.29
CA MET A 223 -5.65 -27.27 20.74
C MET A 223 -4.93 -26.08 21.42
N GLY A 224 -3.88 -25.56 20.80
CA GLY A 224 -3.19 -24.37 21.31
C GLY A 224 -4.08 -23.13 21.35
N LEU A 225 -4.83 -22.86 20.28
CA LEU A 225 -5.76 -21.72 20.19
C LEU A 225 -6.94 -21.85 21.17
N SER A 226 -7.52 -23.06 21.32
CA SER A 226 -8.60 -23.32 22.29
C SER A 226 -8.10 -23.21 23.73
N GLY A 227 -6.90 -23.69 24.02
CA GLY A 227 -6.25 -23.50 25.32
C GLY A 227 -6.01 -22.03 25.67
N LEU A 228 -5.51 -21.22 24.71
CA LEU A 228 -5.36 -19.78 24.87
C LEU A 228 -6.70 -19.06 25.05
N PHE A 229 -7.74 -19.50 24.36
CA PHE A 229 -9.09 -18.96 24.51
C PHE A 229 -9.65 -19.18 25.92
N LEU A 230 -9.45 -20.37 26.50
CA LEU A 230 -9.93 -20.70 27.86
C LEU A 230 -9.13 -19.97 28.95
N LEU A 231 -7.81 -19.81 28.76
CA LEU A 231 -6.93 -19.24 29.76
C LEU A 231 -6.87 -17.71 29.71
N LYS A 232 -6.84 -17.10 28.51
CA LYS A 232 -6.68 -15.66 28.31
C LYS A 232 -7.40 -15.18 27.03
N SER A 233 -8.73 -15.16 27.03
CA SER A 233 -9.54 -14.68 25.90
C SER A 233 -9.22 -13.21 25.51
N ALA A 234 -8.87 -12.37 26.48
CA ALA A 234 -8.47 -10.98 26.24
C ALA A 234 -7.20 -10.86 25.40
N TRP A 235 -6.27 -11.79 25.51
CA TRP A 235 -5.03 -11.77 24.71
C TRP A 235 -5.30 -12.11 23.24
N LEU A 236 -6.22 -13.03 22.99
CA LEU A 236 -6.61 -13.41 21.63
C LEU A 236 -7.33 -12.25 20.92
N THR A 237 -8.20 -11.53 21.64
CA THR A 237 -8.89 -10.34 21.11
C THR A 237 -7.92 -9.19 20.85
N SER A 238 -6.95 -8.94 21.73
CA SER A 238 -5.93 -7.92 21.53
C SER A 238 -5.02 -8.25 20.34
N ALA A 239 -4.57 -9.49 20.22
CA ALA A 239 -3.78 -9.94 19.06
C ALA A 239 -4.56 -9.79 17.75
N PHE A 240 -5.84 -10.18 17.74
CA PHE A 240 -6.71 -10.03 16.57
C PHE A 240 -6.89 -8.56 16.19
N SER A 241 -7.18 -7.69 17.17
CA SER A 241 -7.32 -6.24 16.91
C SER A 241 -6.03 -5.62 16.43
N THR A 242 -4.86 -6.07 16.92
CA THR A 242 -3.54 -5.59 16.45
C THR A 242 -3.26 -6.03 15.02
N VAL A 243 -3.56 -7.27 14.65
CA VAL A 243 -3.42 -7.74 13.27
C VAL A 243 -4.35 -6.97 12.33
N LEU A 244 -5.62 -6.77 12.71
CA LEU A 244 -6.54 -5.97 11.90
C LEU A 244 -6.07 -4.52 11.76
N SER A 245 -5.58 -3.90 12.83
CA SER A 245 -5.03 -2.54 12.74
C SER A 245 -3.79 -2.44 11.87
N ALA A 246 -2.94 -3.48 11.88
CA ALA A 246 -1.77 -3.54 11.00
C ALA A 246 -2.14 -3.68 9.51
N LEU A 247 -3.34 -4.18 9.19
CA LEU A 247 -3.86 -4.25 7.82
C LEU A 247 -4.57 -2.96 7.38
N CYS A 248 -4.88 -2.05 8.31
CA CYS A 248 -5.50 -0.76 8.03
C CYS A 248 -4.47 0.23 7.49
N LEU A 249 -4.18 0.17 6.18
CA LEU A 249 -3.17 1.01 5.55
C LEU A 249 -3.50 2.52 5.64
N PHE A 250 -4.77 2.88 5.60
CA PHE A 250 -5.22 4.28 5.50
C PHE A 250 -5.50 4.93 6.85
N THR A 251 -5.84 4.16 7.88
CA THR A 251 -6.16 4.67 9.21
C THR A 251 -5.03 5.47 9.88
N PRO A 252 -3.73 5.05 9.80
CA PRO A 252 -2.67 5.83 10.41
C PRO A 252 -2.51 7.23 9.83
N PHE A 253 -2.96 7.47 8.60
CA PHE A 253 -2.98 8.80 8.00
C PHE A 253 -3.95 9.76 8.71
N GLU A 254 -5.06 9.24 9.28
CA GLU A 254 -6.04 10.04 10.01
C GLU A 254 -5.44 10.75 11.25
N GLU A 255 -4.37 10.20 11.83
CA GLU A 255 -3.65 10.85 12.92
C GLU A 255 -3.04 12.18 12.48
N PHE A 256 -2.44 12.22 11.28
CA PHE A 256 -1.86 13.43 10.70
C PHE A 256 -2.94 14.43 10.27
N VAL A 257 -4.06 13.94 9.78
CA VAL A 257 -5.24 14.76 9.45
C VAL A 257 -5.78 15.46 10.69
N ASN A 258 -5.71 14.81 11.85
CA ASN A 258 -6.10 15.40 13.15
C ASN A 258 -4.98 16.25 13.80
N ASN A 259 -4.02 16.73 13.01
CA ASN A 259 -2.90 17.57 13.45
C ASN A 259 -2.00 16.92 14.52
N SER A 260 -1.99 15.60 14.63
CA SER A 260 -1.11 14.86 15.53
C SER A 260 0.07 14.25 14.77
N PHE A 261 1.30 14.70 15.06
CA PHE A 261 2.50 14.12 14.47
C PHE A 261 2.86 12.80 15.14
N SER A 262 2.79 11.71 14.40
CA SER A 262 3.03 10.35 14.89
C SER A 262 4.25 9.72 14.19
N LEU A 263 5.36 9.58 14.90
CA LEU A 263 6.54 8.85 14.42
C LEU A 263 6.25 7.36 14.11
N PRO A 264 5.45 6.63 14.93
CA PRO A 264 5.08 5.25 14.62
C PRO A 264 4.44 5.07 13.25
N THR A 265 3.61 6.02 12.81
CA THR A 265 2.96 6.00 11.49
C THR A 265 3.96 6.09 10.34
N LEU A 266 5.00 6.94 10.47
CA LEU A 266 6.05 7.04 9.46
C LEU A 266 6.84 5.73 9.36
N VAL A 267 7.21 5.15 10.51
CA VAL A 267 7.91 3.86 10.57
C VAL A 267 7.05 2.74 9.98
N TYR A 268 5.74 2.76 10.25
CA TYR A 268 4.80 1.80 9.68
C TYR A 268 4.80 1.84 8.14
N TYR A 269 4.66 3.01 7.51
CA TYR A 269 4.68 3.11 6.05
C TYR A 269 6.01 2.69 5.44
N LEU A 270 7.14 3.05 6.06
CA LEU A 270 8.46 2.61 5.61
C LEU A 270 8.62 1.09 5.74
N SER A 271 8.13 0.48 6.82
CA SER A 271 8.18 -0.96 7.02
C SER A 271 7.32 -1.72 6.03
N VAL A 272 6.10 -1.25 5.74
CA VAL A 272 5.21 -1.83 4.72
C VAL A 272 5.86 -1.74 3.35
N THR A 273 6.40 -0.57 2.99
CA THR A 273 7.13 -0.38 1.72
C THR A 273 8.28 -1.37 1.60
N GLY A 274 9.14 -1.45 2.61
CA GLY A 274 10.30 -2.37 2.62
C GLY A 274 9.88 -3.84 2.51
N LEU A 275 8.83 -4.23 3.21
CA LEU A 275 8.30 -5.60 3.23
C LEU A 275 7.78 -6.02 1.84
N PHE A 276 6.99 -5.17 1.18
CA PHE A 276 6.46 -5.50 -0.15
C PHE A 276 7.53 -5.45 -1.24
N LEU A 277 8.50 -4.55 -1.15
CA LEU A 277 9.68 -4.57 -2.04
C LEU A 277 10.51 -5.84 -1.84
N PHE A 278 10.67 -6.30 -0.60
CA PHE A 278 11.31 -7.58 -0.31
C PHE A 278 10.55 -8.75 -0.95
N PHE A 279 9.23 -8.81 -0.80
CA PHE A 279 8.42 -9.85 -1.44
C PHE A 279 8.51 -9.80 -2.96
N THR A 280 8.54 -8.61 -3.55
CA THR A 280 8.74 -8.43 -4.99
C THR A 280 10.09 -8.99 -5.42
N ALA A 281 11.17 -8.66 -4.70
CA ALA A 281 12.50 -9.16 -4.98
C ALA A 281 12.56 -10.69 -4.87
N GLN A 282 12.00 -11.28 -3.81
CA GLN A 282 11.93 -12.74 -3.63
C GLN A 282 11.11 -13.44 -4.74
N SER A 283 10.01 -12.80 -5.18
CA SER A 283 9.19 -13.34 -6.28
C SER A 283 9.96 -13.39 -7.59
N ILE A 284 10.78 -12.38 -7.87
CA ILE A 284 11.63 -12.32 -9.07
C ILE A 284 12.80 -13.31 -8.95
N GLU A 285 13.44 -13.37 -7.77
CA GLU A 285 14.57 -14.25 -7.51
C GLU A 285 14.20 -15.73 -7.65
N LYS A 286 13.04 -16.14 -7.11
CA LYS A 286 12.51 -17.49 -7.27
C LYS A 286 12.36 -17.92 -8.73
N ARG A 287 12.07 -16.97 -9.63
CA ARG A 287 11.95 -17.25 -11.08
C ARG A 287 13.28 -17.33 -11.79
N ARG A 288 14.31 -16.68 -11.26
CA ARG A 288 15.67 -16.78 -11.81
C ARG A 288 16.26 -18.18 -11.66
N TRP A 289 15.75 -18.96 -10.69
CA TRP A 289 16.24 -20.30 -10.36
C TRP A 289 15.35 -21.43 -10.90
N ASN A 290 14.14 -21.13 -11.39
CA ASN A 290 13.25 -22.07 -12.08
C ASN A 290 13.28 -21.83 -13.60
#